data_309cf368676603cea0bb2ad786f5de71
#
_entry.id   309cf368676603cea0bb2ad786f5de71
#
_cell.length_a   1.000
_cell.length_b   1.000
_cell.length_c   1.000
_cell.angle_alpha   90.00
_cell.angle_beta   90.00
_cell.angle_gamma   90.00
#
_symmetry.space_group_name_H-M   'P 1'
#
loop_
_entity.id
_entity.type
_entity.pdbx_description
1 polymer ?
#
loop_
_entity_poly.entity_id
_entity_poly.type
_entity_poly.pdbx_seq_one_letter_code
_entity_poly.pdbx_strand_id
1 'polypeptide(L)'
;MTERKKLQLRDPSDAAEAPAIKKKGRGWEISEKRLDNLHEQARKMRRHASEAHKALAERFSEADLGRHTFKKFAVVGSAIVDFNCHTLGMAIVIDEEGEDEKLARRRDKSLESVGVKVMHLKAADILENMDEVLARITAGMRLRIADKGEARRRHDAENPRQSRPRYDRDGNGPPRGGRSDQGDRGDRR
;
A
#
# COMPACT_ATOMS: atom_id res chain seq x y z
N MET A 1 -10.29 20.02 -46.23
CA MET A 1 -10.37 20.87 -45.03
C MET A 1 -11.03 20.04 -43.94
N THR A 2 -10.29 19.61 -42.93
CA THR A 2 -10.79 18.79 -41.84
C THR A 2 -11.34 19.71 -40.74
N GLU A 3 -12.66 19.72 -40.55
CA GLU A 3 -13.30 20.43 -39.46
C GLU A 3 -12.83 19.85 -38.11
N ARG A 4 -12.17 20.70 -37.33
CA ARG A 4 -11.82 20.35 -35.92
C ARG A 4 -13.11 20.36 -35.09
N LYS A 5 -13.51 19.20 -34.58
CA LYS A 5 -14.62 19.09 -33.59
C LYS A 5 -14.27 19.99 -32.39
N LYS A 6 -15.08 21.03 -32.17
CA LYS A 6 -14.99 21.86 -30.95
C LYS A 6 -15.42 21.01 -29.76
N LEU A 7 -14.57 20.90 -28.75
CA LEU A 7 -14.94 20.35 -27.44
C LEU A 7 -15.99 21.29 -26.82
N GLN A 8 -17.21 20.77 -26.67
CA GLN A 8 -18.21 21.46 -25.85
C GLN A 8 -17.92 21.14 -24.39
N LEU A 9 -17.57 22.16 -23.62
CA LEU A 9 -17.53 22.06 -22.17
C LEU A 9 -18.97 21.88 -21.68
N ARG A 10 -19.25 20.79 -20.96
CA ARG A 10 -20.53 20.61 -20.27
C ARG A 10 -20.67 21.66 -19.19
N ASP A 11 -21.89 22.20 -19.03
CA ASP A 11 -22.19 23.10 -17.94
C ASP A 11 -21.92 22.45 -16.59
N PRO A 12 -21.33 23.19 -15.62
CA PRO A 12 -21.05 22.62 -14.29
C PRO A 12 -22.31 22.15 -13.55
N SER A 13 -23.50 22.68 -13.94
CA SER A 13 -24.80 22.27 -13.40
C SER A 13 -25.28 20.90 -13.91
N ASP A 14 -24.79 20.44 -15.07
CA ASP A 14 -25.07 19.13 -15.65
C ASP A 14 -24.06 18.04 -15.23
N ALA A 15 -23.14 18.37 -14.35
CA ALA A 15 -22.24 17.42 -13.76
C ALA A 15 -23.06 16.49 -12.83
N ALA A 16 -23.66 15.45 -13.41
CA ALA A 16 -24.01 14.28 -12.64
C ALA A 16 -22.82 13.94 -11.74
N GLU A 17 -23.09 13.79 -10.45
CA GLU A 17 -22.10 13.51 -9.39
C GLU A 17 -20.96 12.66 -9.93
N ALA A 18 -19.75 13.23 -9.95
CA ALA A 18 -18.59 12.52 -10.47
C ALA A 18 -18.52 11.18 -9.75
N PRO A 19 -18.40 10.04 -10.45
CA PRO A 19 -18.45 8.73 -9.81
C PRO A 19 -17.40 8.70 -8.72
N ALA A 20 -17.86 8.48 -7.48
CA ALA A 20 -16.97 8.43 -6.32
C ALA A 20 -15.90 7.36 -6.57
N ILE A 21 -14.63 7.75 -6.48
CA ILE A 21 -13.50 6.84 -6.63
C ILE A 21 -13.59 5.81 -5.49
N LYS A 22 -14.03 4.61 -5.81
CA LYS A 22 -14.14 3.53 -4.83
C LYS A 22 -12.73 3.10 -4.42
N LYS A 23 -12.39 3.27 -3.15
CA LYS A 23 -11.17 2.73 -2.57
C LYS A 23 -11.38 1.22 -2.34
N LYS A 24 -10.59 0.39 -3.01
CA LYS A 24 -10.62 -1.05 -2.82
C LYS A 24 -9.42 -1.46 -1.97
N GLY A 25 -9.65 -1.78 -0.71
CA GLY A 25 -8.59 -2.10 0.25
C GLY A 25 -7.70 -0.90 0.58
N ARG A 26 -6.38 -1.07 0.54
CA ARG A 26 -5.38 -0.01 0.75
C ARG A 26 -4.98 0.73 -0.52
N GLY A 27 -5.66 0.52 -1.62
CA GLY A 27 -5.28 1.08 -2.91
C GLY A 27 -6.38 1.91 -3.56
N TRP A 28 -5.98 2.66 -4.56
CA TRP A 28 -6.89 3.30 -5.49
C TRP A 28 -7.43 2.25 -6.47
N GLU A 29 -8.69 2.39 -6.89
CA GLU A 29 -9.20 1.59 -7.99
C GLU A 29 -8.48 2.02 -9.28
N ILE A 30 -7.59 1.17 -9.76
CA ILE A 30 -6.77 1.41 -10.95
C ILE A 30 -7.27 0.46 -12.03
N SER A 31 -7.39 0.94 -13.28
CA SER A 31 -7.71 0.06 -14.40
C SER A 31 -6.60 -0.98 -14.61
N GLU A 32 -6.96 -2.21 -15.01
CA GLU A 32 -6.00 -3.29 -15.27
C GLU A 32 -4.88 -2.85 -16.22
N LYS A 33 -5.22 -2.21 -17.31
CA LYS A 33 -4.25 -1.70 -18.29
C LYS A 33 -3.23 -0.75 -17.66
N ARG A 34 -3.65 0.11 -16.73
CA ARG A 34 -2.74 1.02 -16.02
C ARG A 34 -1.87 0.26 -15.03
N LEU A 35 -2.43 -0.72 -14.35
CA LEU A 35 -1.70 -1.56 -13.41
C LEU A 35 -0.62 -2.38 -14.14
N ASP A 36 -0.94 -2.96 -15.28
CA ASP A 36 0.01 -3.70 -16.12
C ASP A 36 1.15 -2.81 -16.59
N ASN A 37 0.84 -1.59 -17.04
CA ASN A 37 1.86 -0.62 -17.41
C ASN A 37 2.79 -0.26 -16.24
N LEU A 38 2.26 -0.08 -15.03
CA LEU A 38 3.06 0.19 -13.83
C LEU A 38 3.96 -1.01 -13.51
N HIS A 39 3.45 -2.23 -13.61
CA HIS A 39 4.24 -3.43 -13.40
C HIS A 39 5.35 -3.59 -14.46
N GLU A 40 5.07 -3.24 -15.71
CA GLU A 40 6.08 -3.27 -16.76
C GLU A 40 7.17 -2.20 -16.52
N GLN A 41 6.78 -0.99 -16.14
CA GLN A 41 7.71 0.06 -15.74
C GLN A 41 8.57 -0.37 -14.55
N ALA A 42 7.97 -0.95 -13.51
CA ALA A 42 8.69 -1.47 -12.35
C ALA A 42 9.70 -2.56 -12.74
N ARG A 43 9.38 -3.42 -13.73
CA ARG A 43 10.33 -4.40 -14.27
C ARG A 43 11.49 -3.73 -15.00
N LYS A 44 11.22 -2.67 -15.78
CA LYS A 44 12.27 -1.89 -16.48
C LYS A 44 13.19 -1.20 -15.46
N MET A 45 12.64 -0.51 -14.47
CA MET A 45 13.41 0.13 -13.39
C MET A 45 14.29 -0.88 -12.64
N ARG A 46 13.78 -2.09 -12.40
CA ARG A 46 14.55 -3.15 -11.74
C ARG A 46 15.76 -3.63 -12.54
N ARG A 47 15.67 -3.61 -13.88
CA ARG A 47 16.79 -3.97 -14.77
C ARG A 47 17.83 -2.85 -14.86
N HIS A 48 17.39 -1.60 -14.73
CA HIS A 48 18.23 -0.40 -14.86
C HIS A 48 18.41 0.32 -13.52
N ALA A 49 18.44 -0.46 -12.42
CA ALA A 49 18.63 0.07 -11.09
C ALA A 49 20.00 0.77 -10.99
N SER A 50 20.02 1.98 -10.42
CA SER A 50 21.27 2.72 -10.19
C SER A 50 22.16 2.04 -9.15
N GLU A 51 23.38 2.51 -9.01
CA GLU A 51 24.33 1.98 -8.02
C GLU A 51 23.81 2.13 -6.59
N ALA A 52 23.17 3.27 -6.27
CA ALA A 52 22.56 3.50 -4.96
C ALA A 52 21.46 2.47 -4.65
N HIS A 53 20.62 2.13 -5.64
CA HIS A 53 19.59 1.09 -5.48
C HIS A 53 20.20 -0.30 -5.23
N LYS A 54 21.30 -0.62 -5.92
CA LYS A 54 21.99 -1.92 -5.76
C LYS A 54 22.64 -2.01 -4.39
N ALA A 55 23.40 -0.99 -3.99
CA ALA A 55 24.09 -0.90 -2.71
C ALA A 55 23.11 -1.03 -1.53
N LEU A 56 22.01 -0.25 -1.55
CA LEU A 56 21.01 -0.33 -0.49
C LEU A 56 20.29 -1.68 -0.47
N ALA A 57 20.04 -2.29 -1.64
CA ALA A 57 19.41 -3.60 -1.71
C ALA A 57 20.30 -4.72 -1.16
N GLU A 58 21.59 -4.66 -1.37
CA GLU A 58 22.58 -5.59 -0.82
C GLU A 58 22.59 -5.51 0.70
N ARG A 59 22.67 -4.31 1.24
CA ARG A 59 22.62 -4.09 2.70
C ARG A 59 21.31 -4.57 3.32
N PHE A 60 20.18 -4.43 2.62
CA PHE A 60 18.90 -5.00 3.11
C PHE A 60 18.85 -6.52 3.09
N SER A 61 19.62 -7.18 2.23
CA SER A 61 19.72 -8.64 2.21
C SER A 61 20.59 -9.18 3.34
N GLU A 62 21.56 -8.41 3.81
CA GLU A 62 22.47 -8.76 4.90
C GLU A 62 21.92 -8.38 6.28
N ALA A 63 21.10 -7.32 6.35
CA ALA A 63 20.58 -6.80 7.60
C ALA A 63 19.49 -7.70 8.19
N ASP A 64 19.57 -7.96 9.50
CA ASP A 64 18.46 -8.57 10.23
C ASP A 64 17.36 -7.53 10.49
N LEU A 65 16.38 -7.50 9.59
CA LEU A 65 15.19 -6.66 9.70
C LEU A 65 14.04 -7.38 10.41
N GLY A 66 14.31 -8.52 11.03
CA GLY A 66 13.30 -9.37 11.68
C GLY A 66 12.25 -9.84 10.66
N ARG A 67 10.97 -9.66 10.99
CA ARG A 67 9.84 -10.02 10.10
C ARG A 67 9.57 -9.02 8.98
N HIS A 68 10.37 -7.97 8.84
CA HIS A 68 10.16 -6.89 7.88
C HIS A 68 11.09 -7.07 6.69
N THR A 69 10.53 -6.99 5.49
CA THR A 69 11.28 -7.11 4.24
C THR A 69 10.97 -5.93 3.34
N PHE A 70 11.99 -5.43 2.64
CA PHE A 70 11.84 -4.38 1.63
C PHE A 70 11.82 -5.00 0.22
N LYS A 71 10.74 -4.76 -0.51
CA LYS A 71 10.60 -5.18 -1.92
C LYS A 71 11.04 -4.05 -2.82
N LYS A 72 11.96 -4.34 -3.76
CA LYS A 72 12.44 -3.38 -4.76
C LYS A 72 11.41 -3.07 -5.81
N PHE A 73 11.29 -1.80 -6.19
CA PHE A 73 10.44 -1.29 -7.27
C PHE A 73 9.02 -1.87 -7.18
N ALA A 74 8.37 -1.60 -6.06
CA ALA A 74 7.03 -2.09 -5.79
C ALA A 74 5.97 -1.10 -6.27
N VAL A 75 4.93 -1.62 -6.90
CA VAL A 75 3.75 -0.83 -7.24
C VAL A 75 2.88 -0.70 -5.98
N VAL A 76 2.64 0.53 -5.56
CA VAL A 76 1.82 0.88 -4.40
C VAL A 76 0.77 1.91 -4.83
N GLY A 77 -0.48 1.49 -4.89
CA GLY A 77 -1.52 2.33 -5.46
C GLY A 77 -1.21 2.66 -6.93
N SER A 78 -1.14 3.94 -7.26
CA SER A 78 -0.84 4.43 -8.60
C SER A 78 0.62 4.84 -8.80
N ALA A 79 1.50 4.50 -7.86
CA ALA A 79 2.91 4.88 -7.87
C ALA A 79 3.83 3.66 -7.81
N ILE A 80 5.05 3.83 -8.33
CA ILE A 80 6.15 2.89 -8.12
C ILE A 80 7.06 3.52 -7.08
N VAL A 81 7.45 2.72 -6.07
CA VAL A 81 8.41 3.13 -5.03
C VAL A 81 9.64 2.25 -5.10
N ASP A 82 10.80 2.82 -4.77
CA ASP A 82 12.07 2.08 -4.91
C ASP A 82 12.15 0.91 -3.94
N PHE A 83 11.77 1.12 -2.69
CA PHE A 83 11.66 0.05 -1.70
C PHE A 83 10.36 0.17 -0.91
N ASN A 84 9.65 -0.92 -0.77
CA ASN A 84 8.39 -0.98 -0.02
C ASN A 84 8.43 -2.05 1.06
N CYS A 85 8.23 -1.64 2.29
CA CYS A 85 7.93 -2.55 3.41
C CYS A 85 6.43 -2.58 3.68
N HIS A 86 5.75 -3.56 3.10
CA HIS A 86 4.28 -3.70 3.21
C HIS A 86 3.82 -3.89 4.66
N THR A 87 4.56 -4.67 5.45
CA THR A 87 4.21 -4.94 6.86
C THR A 87 4.20 -3.68 7.71
N LEU A 88 5.09 -2.74 7.43
CA LEU A 88 5.13 -1.44 8.10
C LEU A 88 4.24 -0.39 7.43
N GLY A 89 3.90 -0.56 6.14
CA GLY A 89 3.31 0.50 5.33
C GLY A 89 4.28 1.68 5.21
N MET A 90 5.53 1.37 4.88
CA MET A 90 6.61 2.32 4.73
C MET A 90 7.24 2.13 3.35
N ALA A 91 7.47 3.23 2.66
CA ALA A 91 8.17 3.27 1.38
C ALA A 91 9.43 4.11 1.50
N ILE A 92 10.47 3.71 0.80
CA ILE A 92 11.69 4.48 0.63
C ILE A 92 11.77 4.88 -0.84
N VAL A 93 12.09 6.13 -1.06
CA VAL A 93 12.33 6.73 -2.37
C VAL A 93 13.75 7.26 -2.37
N ILE A 94 14.50 6.96 -3.43
CA ILE A 94 15.87 7.45 -3.61
C ILE A 94 15.79 8.66 -4.52
N ASP A 95 16.16 9.82 -3.96
CA ASP A 95 16.20 11.06 -4.71
C ASP A 95 17.48 11.10 -5.53
N GLU A 96 17.35 11.05 -6.84
CA GLU A 96 18.42 11.23 -7.82
C GLU A 96 18.44 12.67 -8.31
N GLU A 97 19.57 13.15 -8.78
CA GLU A 97 19.69 14.50 -9.32
C GLU A 97 18.80 14.69 -10.55
N GLY A 98 18.00 15.76 -10.56
CA GLY A 98 17.12 16.11 -11.68
C GLY A 98 15.70 15.59 -11.59
N GLU A 99 15.27 14.99 -10.48
CA GLU A 99 13.86 14.59 -10.30
C GLU A 99 12.96 15.83 -10.14
N ASP A 100 11.77 15.79 -10.77
CA ASP A 100 10.77 16.87 -10.65
C ASP A 100 10.11 16.82 -9.25
N GLU A 101 10.46 17.80 -8.42
CA GLU A 101 9.95 17.94 -7.05
C GLU A 101 8.41 17.98 -6.99
N LYS A 102 7.74 18.55 -8.00
CA LYS A 102 6.28 18.61 -8.02
C LYS A 102 5.65 17.23 -8.23
N LEU A 103 6.27 16.42 -9.07
CA LEU A 103 5.83 15.04 -9.30
C LEU A 103 6.12 14.17 -8.06
N ALA A 104 7.28 14.34 -7.42
CA ALA A 104 7.64 13.67 -6.17
C ALA A 104 6.60 13.98 -5.07
N ARG A 105 6.30 15.24 -4.81
CA ARG A 105 5.28 15.66 -3.82
C ARG A 105 3.89 15.11 -4.10
N ARG A 106 3.46 15.02 -5.38
CA ARG A 106 2.17 14.43 -5.74
C ARG A 106 2.15 12.93 -5.47
N ARG A 107 3.24 12.23 -5.78
CA ARG A 107 3.42 10.81 -5.48
C ARG A 107 3.31 10.55 -3.99
N ASP A 108 4.03 11.32 -3.18
CA ASP A 108 4.06 11.19 -1.72
C ASP A 108 2.68 11.42 -1.11
N LYS A 109 2.00 12.50 -1.49
CA LYS A 109 0.64 12.77 -1.04
C LYS A 109 -0.32 11.62 -1.39
N SER A 110 -0.16 11.00 -2.56
CA SER A 110 -0.94 9.84 -2.96
C SER A 110 -0.65 8.63 -2.07
N LEU A 111 0.62 8.37 -1.75
CA LEU A 111 1.05 7.26 -0.89
C LEU A 111 0.59 7.48 0.57
N GLU A 112 0.72 8.70 1.08
CA GLU A 112 0.26 9.05 2.43
C GLU A 112 -1.25 8.90 2.59
N SER A 113 -2.03 9.24 1.55
CA SER A 113 -3.49 9.09 1.56
C SER A 113 -3.95 7.64 1.73
N VAL A 114 -3.11 6.66 1.36
CA VAL A 114 -3.37 5.23 1.57
C VAL A 114 -2.65 4.67 2.82
N GLY A 115 -2.06 5.56 3.63
CA GLY A 115 -1.44 5.20 4.91
C GLY A 115 -0.02 4.67 4.80
N VAL A 116 0.65 4.91 3.66
CA VAL A 116 2.07 4.58 3.47
C VAL A 116 2.91 5.79 3.85
N LYS A 117 3.86 5.61 4.77
CA LYS A 117 4.83 6.63 5.14
C LYS A 117 6.00 6.60 4.16
N VAL A 118 6.28 7.73 3.53
CA VAL A 118 7.39 7.86 2.58
C VAL A 118 8.62 8.40 3.30
N MET A 119 9.78 7.84 2.98
CA MET A 119 11.10 8.30 3.43
C MET A 119 11.96 8.56 2.21
N HIS A 120 12.49 9.78 2.11
CA HIS A 120 13.40 10.20 1.07
C HIS A 120 14.85 10.03 1.50
N LEU A 121 15.66 9.46 0.62
CA LEU A 121 17.09 9.26 0.81
C LEU A 121 17.83 9.77 -0.44
N LYS A 122 18.83 10.58 -0.27
CA LYS A 122 19.65 11.02 -1.39
C LYS A 122 20.54 9.89 -1.89
N ALA A 123 20.68 9.75 -3.20
CA ALA A 123 21.55 8.74 -3.79
C ALA A 123 23.02 8.92 -3.34
N ALA A 124 23.49 10.17 -3.23
CA ALA A 124 24.83 10.47 -2.71
C ALA A 124 25.04 9.98 -1.28
N ASP A 125 24.07 10.23 -0.38
CA ASP A 125 24.15 9.77 1.01
C ASP A 125 24.28 8.25 1.11
N ILE A 126 23.59 7.51 0.23
CA ILE A 126 23.63 6.04 0.18
C ILE A 126 25.01 5.55 -0.22
N LEU A 127 25.67 6.22 -1.17
CA LEU A 127 26.97 5.82 -1.69
C LEU A 127 28.14 6.23 -0.75
N GLU A 128 27.99 7.36 -0.06
CA GLU A 128 29.06 7.93 0.77
C GLU A 128 28.92 7.55 2.25
N ASN A 129 27.68 7.48 2.77
CA ASN A 129 27.39 7.37 4.20
C ASN A 129 26.35 6.29 4.51
N MET A 130 26.54 5.09 3.99
CA MET A 130 25.59 3.97 4.10
C MET A 130 25.16 3.67 5.54
N ASP A 131 26.06 3.72 6.50
CA ASP A 131 25.75 3.39 7.90
C ASP A 131 24.80 4.42 8.53
N GLU A 132 24.96 5.70 8.20
CA GLU A 132 24.04 6.74 8.64
C GLU A 132 22.66 6.58 8.00
N VAL A 133 22.62 6.24 6.71
CA VAL A 133 21.37 5.94 6.00
C VAL A 133 20.64 4.77 6.66
N LEU A 134 21.35 3.69 6.98
CA LEU A 134 20.75 2.52 7.67
C LEU A 134 20.26 2.88 9.07
N ALA A 135 20.97 3.72 9.80
CA ALA A 135 20.52 4.22 11.10
C ALA A 135 19.22 5.03 10.97
N ARG A 136 19.12 5.92 9.97
CA ARG A 136 17.91 6.70 9.67
C ARG A 136 16.73 5.78 9.29
N ILE A 137 16.95 4.77 8.44
CA ILE A 137 15.94 3.79 8.07
C ILE A 137 15.45 3.03 9.30
N THR A 138 16.37 2.54 10.12
CA THR A 138 16.04 1.79 11.35
C THR A 138 15.25 2.65 12.34
N ALA A 139 15.62 3.91 12.51
CA ALA A 139 14.88 4.86 13.33
C ALA A 139 13.46 5.07 12.79
N GLY A 140 13.30 5.26 11.48
CA GLY A 140 12.02 5.38 10.81
C GLY A 140 11.14 4.12 10.98
N MET A 141 11.75 2.93 10.88
CA MET A 141 11.04 1.67 11.13
C MET A 141 10.53 1.57 12.57
N ARG A 142 11.37 1.93 13.56
CA ARG A 142 10.98 1.93 14.99
C ARG A 142 9.80 2.86 15.25
N LEU A 143 9.85 4.08 14.74
CA LEU A 143 8.73 5.03 14.83
C LEU A 143 7.47 4.44 14.21
N ARG A 144 7.58 3.86 13.02
CA ARG A 144 6.41 3.28 12.35
C ARG A 144 5.82 2.07 13.08
N ILE A 145 6.65 1.26 13.73
CA ILE A 145 6.20 0.15 14.58
C ILE A 145 5.43 0.70 15.78
N ALA A 146 5.94 1.75 16.41
CA ALA A 146 5.29 2.41 17.55
C ALA A 146 3.91 3.00 17.15
N ASP A 147 3.86 3.77 16.05
CA ASP A 147 2.62 4.36 15.52
C ASP A 147 1.54 3.31 15.24
N LYS A 148 1.94 2.19 14.60
CA LYS A 148 1.01 1.09 14.32
C LYS A 148 0.54 0.38 15.58
N GLY A 149 1.44 0.21 16.54
CA GLY A 149 1.11 -0.36 17.84
C GLY A 149 0.08 0.50 18.58
N GLU A 150 0.26 1.81 18.55
CA GLU A 150 -0.65 2.76 19.17
C GLU A 150 -2.01 2.81 18.45
N ALA A 151 -1.99 2.89 17.12
CA ALA A 151 -3.21 2.85 16.32
C ALA A 151 -4.02 1.57 16.57
N ARG A 152 -3.34 0.43 16.71
CA ARG A 152 -3.98 -0.85 17.06
C ARG A 152 -4.60 -0.81 18.45
N ARG A 153 -3.86 -0.31 19.44
CA ARG A 153 -4.39 -0.18 20.82
C ARG A 153 -5.64 0.70 20.89
N ARG A 154 -5.61 1.85 20.17
CA ARG A 154 -6.80 2.73 20.07
C ARG A 154 -7.97 2.01 19.43
N HIS A 155 -7.76 1.37 18.29
CA HIS A 155 -8.79 0.59 17.62
C HIS A 155 -9.37 -0.52 18.49
N ASP A 156 -8.53 -1.27 19.22
CA ASP A 156 -8.98 -2.34 20.11
C ASP A 156 -9.73 -1.80 21.33
N ALA A 157 -9.39 -0.59 21.81
CA ALA A 157 -10.12 0.10 22.88
C ALA A 157 -11.49 0.62 22.42
N GLU A 158 -11.56 1.17 21.21
CA GLU A 158 -12.82 1.65 20.61
C GLU A 158 -13.74 0.50 20.16
N ASN A 159 -13.15 -0.64 19.79
CA ASN A 159 -13.87 -1.82 19.34
C ASN A 159 -13.48 -3.03 20.20
N PRO A 160 -13.93 -3.07 21.46
CA PRO A 160 -13.65 -4.22 22.32
C PRO A 160 -14.22 -5.47 21.66
N ARG A 161 -13.34 -6.40 21.31
CA ARG A 161 -13.75 -7.66 20.71
C ARG A 161 -14.64 -8.35 21.71
N GLN A 162 -15.93 -8.56 21.36
CA GLN A 162 -16.75 -9.51 22.08
C GLN A 162 -15.96 -10.82 22.06
N SER A 163 -15.57 -11.26 23.26
CA SER A 163 -14.82 -12.49 23.43
C SER A 163 -15.62 -13.62 22.78
N ARG A 164 -15.16 -14.10 21.60
CA ARG A 164 -15.72 -15.33 21.05
C ARG A 164 -15.54 -16.38 22.13
N PRO A 165 -16.59 -17.09 22.53
CA PRO A 165 -16.47 -18.14 23.52
C PRO A 165 -15.33 -19.07 23.06
N ARG A 166 -14.32 -19.25 23.94
CA ARG A 166 -13.27 -20.23 23.70
C ARG A 166 -13.98 -21.57 23.59
N TYR A 167 -13.90 -22.20 22.46
CA TYR A 167 -14.22 -23.61 22.35
C TYR A 167 -13.21 -24.34 23.22
N ASP A 168 -13.67 -24.91 24.32
CA ASP A 168 -12.85 -25.75 25.14
C ASP A 168 -12.42 -26.95 24.29
N ARG A 169 -11.17 -27.35 24.45
CA ARG A 169 -10.52 -28.42 23.67
C ARG A 169 -11.22 -29.79 23.84
N ASP A 170 -12.13 -29.87 24.81
CA ASP A 170 -12.89 -31.06 25.15
C ASP A 170 -14.26 -31.18 24.45
N GLY A 171 -14.47 -30.42 23.39
CA GLY A 171 -15.63 -30.62 22.48
C GLY A 171 -17.00 -30.17 23.01
N ASN A 172 -17.09 -29.56 24.21
CA ASN A 172 -18.32 -29.12 24.81
C ASN A 172 -18.64 -27.64 24.46
N GLY A 173 -18.81 -27.37 23.15
CA GLY A 173 -19.30 -26.08 22.68
C GLY A 173 -20.82 -25.99 22.72
N PRO A 174 -21.41 -24.76 22.80
CA PRO A 174 -22.87 -24.60 22.79
C PRO A 174 -23.47 -25.24 21.55
N PRO A 175 -24.65 -25.90 21.66
CA PRO A 175 -25.27 -26.61 20.57
C PRO A 175 -25.51 -25.67 19.39
N ARG A 176 -25.12 -26.08 18.20
CA ARG A 176 -25.43 -25.36 16.96
C ARG A 176 -26.95 -25.32 16.87
N GLY A 177 -27.51 -24.10 16.94
CA GLY A 177 -28.93 -23.88 16.76
C GLY A 177 -29.41 -24.58 15.51
N GLY A 178 -30.33 -25.54 15.67
CA GLY A 178 -30.87 -26.33 14.60
C GLY A 178 -31.52 -25.44 13.55
N ARG A 179 -31.07 -25.53 12.32
CA ARG A 179 -31.84 -25.06 11.16
C ARG A 179 -33.13 -25.89 11.16
N SER A 180 -34.25 -25.25 11.46
CA SER A 180 -35.55 -25.80 11.18
C SER A 180 -35.70 -25.95 9.67
N ASP A 181 -35.51 -27.18 9.21
CA ASP A 181 -35.85 -27.60 7.86
C ASP A 181 -37.38 -27.71 7.78
N GLN A 182 -38.04 -26.63 7.38
CA GLN A 182 -39.41 -26.67 6.91
C GLN A 182 -39.41 -27.07 5.44
N GLY A 183 -39.31 -28.38 5.19
CA GLY A 183 -39.59 -28.98 3.90
C GLY A 183 -41.07 -28.90 3.59
N ASP A 184 -41.42 -27.92 2.77
CA ASP A 184 -42.73 -27.89 2.07
C ASP A 184 -42.73 -28.96 0.98
N ARG A 185 -43.42 -30.08 1.26
CA ARG A 185 -43.75 -31.09 0.27
C ARG A 185 -45.06 -30.69 -0.43
N GLY A 186 -44.91 -29.88 -1.48
CA GLY A 186 -45.98 -29.64 -2.45
C GLY A 186 -46.37 -30.91 -3.20
N ASP A 187 -47.53 -31.39 -2.90
CA ASP A 187 -48.29 -32.46 -3.56
C ASP A 187 -48.53 -32.11 -5.02
N ARG A 188 -48.18 -32.99 -5.96
CA ARG A 188 -48.59 -32.95 -7.36
C ARG A 188 -49.33 -34.24 -7.69
N ARG A 189 -50.61 -34.07 -7.87
CA ARG A 189 -51.39 -34.92 -8.72
C ARG A 189 -51.41 -34.38 -10.14
#